data_99a03c7933156da40a48be011a6a2cac
#
_entry.id   99a03c7933156da40a48be011a6a2cac
#
_cell.length_a   1.000
_cell.length_b   1.000
_cell.length_c   1.000
_cell.angle_alpha   90.00
_cell.angle_beta   90.00
_cell.angle_gamma   90.00
#
_symmetry.space_group_name_H-M   'P 1'
#
loop_
_entity.id
_entity.type
_entity.pdbx_description
1 polymer ?
#
loop_
_entity_poly.entity_id
_entity_poly.type
_entity_poly.pdbx_seq_one_letter_code
_entity_poly.pdbx_strand_id
1 'polypeptide(L)'
;MDLQSYQRSLRRLVIGGTATPDDPPYAQGLTGSTGLAVVREVIGFWRAHALERYCVLSAGWLKRQGRFEAEISRFIASGEFSPDVAEAGQQFMRQLSRDSDPLLQALARFEIALHETRTDPGQYRSVDWPCDPAPILAAILDGHAPEIAGQPGPHRVTVSRALPGGYACTPLPEPGSG
;
A
#
# COMPACT_ATOMS: atom_id res chain seq x y z
N MET A 1 -25.34 -12.61 -27.01
CA MET A 1 -24.12 -12.27 -26.23
C MET A 1 -24.56 -12.15 -24.78
N ASP A 2 -23.88 -12.84 -23.88
CA ASP A 2 -24.17 -12.79 -22.45
C ASP A 2 -23.55 -11.52 -21.83
N LEU A 3 -24.32 -10.84 -20.98
CA LEU A 3 -23.91 -9.62 -20.27
C LEU A 3 -22.62 -9.84 -19.45
N GLN A 4 -22.46 -11.04 -18.87
CA GLN A 4 -21.27 -11.38 -18.09
C GLN A 4 -20.00 -11.40 -18.96
N SER A 5 -20.10 -11.95 -20.16
CA SER A 5 -18.96 -11.97 -21.11
C SER A 5 -18.59 -10.54 -21.53
N TYR A 6 -19.57 -9.69 -21.78
CA TYR A 6 -19.38 -8.28 -22.08
C TYR A 6 -18.63 -7.56 -20.94
N GLN A 7 -19.15 -7.68 -19.72
CA GLN A 7 -18.55 -7.05 -18.54
C GLN A 7 -17.12 -7.56 -18.26
N ARG A 8 -16.88 -8.85 -18.46
CA ARG A 8 -15.54 -9.46 -18.29
C ARG A 8 -14.54 -8.91 -19.30
N SER A 9 -14.92 -8.78 -20.57
CA SER A 9 -14.08 -8.21 -21.61
C SER A 9 -13.75 -6.73 -21.33
N LEU A 10 -14.76 -5.92 -20.99
CA LEU A 10 -14.55 -4.52 -20.63
C LEU A 10 -13.66 -4.37 -19.39
N ARG A 11 -13.92 -5.14 -18.33
CA ARG A 11 -13.09 -5.11 -17.13
C ARG A 11 -11.63 -5.40 -17.47
N ARG A 12 -11.35 -6.45 -18.25
CA ARG A 12 -10.00 -6.80 -18.68
C ARG A 12 -9.34 -5.66 -19.45
N LEU A 13 -10.04 -5.07 -20.41
CA LEU A 13 -9.51 -3.94 -21.19
C LEU A 13 -9.18 -2.75 -20.30
N VAL A 14 -10.07 -2.40 -19.38
CA VAL A 14 -9.91 -1.24 -18.48
C VAL A 14 -8.73 -1.40 -17.52
N ILE A 15 -8.47 -2.61 -17.03
CA ILE A 15 -7.35 -2.85 -16.09
C ILE A 15 -5.99 -3.04 -16.78
N GLY A 16 -5.89 -2.81 -18.09
CA GLY A 16 -4.62 -2.85 -18.82
C GLY A 16 -4.44 -4.07 -19.71
N GLY A 17 -5.38 -5.02 -19.69
CA GLY A 17 -5.34 -6.19 -20.58
C GLY A 17 -5.62 -5.83 -22.06
N THR A 18 -5.36 -6.77 -22.94
CA THR A 18 -5.67 -6.68 -24.36
C THR A 18 -6.90 -7.50 -24.71
N ALA A 19 -7.56 -7.17 -25.82
CA ALA A 19 -8.62 -8.02 -26.36
C ALA A 19 -8.02 -9.35 -26.84
N THR A 20 -8.80 -10.41 -26.69
CA THR A 20 -8.45 -11.74 -27.21
C THR A 20 -9.30 -12.02 -28.48
N PRO A 21 -8.91 -13.00 -29.31
CA PRO A 21 -9.69 -13.38 -30.47
C PRO A 21 -11.14 -13.79 -30.16
N ASP A 22 -11.39 -14.30 -28.96
CA ASP A 22 -12.71 -14.71 -28.49
C ASP A 22 -13.58 -13.55 -28.00
N ASP A 23 -12.99 -12.35 -27.86
CA ASP A 23 -13.75 -11.18 -27.45
C ASP A 23 -14.64 -10.67 -28.61
N PRO A 24 -15.76 -10.05 -28.25
CA PRO A 24 -16.65 -9.45 -29.23
C PRO A 24 -15.96 -8.37 -30.09
N PRO A 25 -16.35 -8.18 -31.35
CA PRO A 25 -15.73 -7.23 -32.28
C PRO A 25 -15.56 -5.81 -31.72
N TYR A 26 -16.53 -5.32 -30.93
CA TYR A 26 -16.43 -4.00 -30.30
C TYR A 26 -15.27 -3.93 -29.28
N ALA A 27 -15.02 -5.01 -28.52
CA ALA A 27 -13.92 -5.04 -27.56
C ALA A 27 -12.56 -5.03 -28.28
N GLN A 28 -12.48 -5.73 -29.41
CA GLN A 28 -11.31 -5.69 -30.27
C GLN A 28 -11.08 -4.29 -30.86
N GLY A 29 -12.15 -3.60 -31.27
CA GLY A 29 -12.09 -2.22 -31.78
C GLY A 29 -11.74 -1.16 -30.73
N LEU A 30 -11.98 -1.45 -29.44
CA LEU A 30 -11.58 -0.55 -28.35
C LEU A 30 -10.08 -0.66 -28.03
N THR A 31 -9.44 -1.78 -28.36
CA THR A 31 -8.01 -1.99 -28.11
C THR A 31 -7.20 -0.95 -28.89
N GLY A 32 -6.40 -0.16 -28.18
CA GLY A 32 -5.60 0.92 -28.78
C GLY A 32 -6.38 2.23 -29.03
N SER A 33 -7.67 2.31 -28.69
CA SER A 33 -8.41 3.56 -28.81
C SER A 33 -7.95 4.61 -27.80
N THR A 34 -7.92 5.88 -28.19
CA THR A 34 -7.63 7.01 -27.31
C THR A 34 -8.60 7.06 -26.13
N GLY A 35 -9.88 6.75 -26.36
CA GLY A 35 -10.88 6.72 -25.29
C GLY A 35 -10.56 5.70 -24.20
N LEU A 36 -10.10 4.49 -24.57
CA LEU A 36 -9.69 3.48 -23.59
C LEU A 36 -8.41 3.92 -22.84
N ALA A 37 -7.47 4.58 -23.50
CA ALA A 37 -6.28 5.12 -22.86
C ALA A 37 -6.64 6.14 -21.77
N VAL A 38 -7.53 7.08 -22.06
CA VAL A 38 -8.03 8.07 -21.09
C VAL A 38 -8.73 7.38 -19.90
N VAL A 39 -9.60 6.40 -20.18
CA VAL A 39 -10.29 5.65 -19.11
C VAL A 39 -9.29 4.94 -18.19
N ARG A 40 -8.27 4.33 -18.75
CA ARG A 40 -7.20 3.67 -17.98
C ARG A 40 -6.42 4.65 -17.09
N GLU A 41 -6.07 5.80 -17.64
CA GLU A 41 -5.39 6.86 -16.90
C GLU A 41 -6.22 7.36 -15.72
N VAL A 42 -7.50 7.68 -15.96
CA VAL A 42 -8.43 8.12 -14.91
C VAL A 42 -8.60 7.06 -13.82
N ILE A 43 -8.80 5.81 -14.20
CA ILE A 43 -8.94 4.72 -13.22
C ILE A 43 -7.63 4.49 -12.47
N GLY A 44 -6.49 4.55 -13.15
CA GLY A 44 -5.17 4.46 -12.52
C GLY A 44 -4.97 5.56 -11.48
N PHE A 45 -5.29 6.79 -11.83
CA PHE A 45 -5.25 7.93 -10.92
C PHE A 45 -6.11 7.72 -9.67
N TRP A 46 -7.38 7.32 -9.83
CA TRP A 46 -8.26 7.09 -8.69
C TRP A 46 -7.81 5.93 -7.80
N ARG A 47 -7.28 4.87 -8.39
CA ARG A 47 -6.72 3.75 -7.63
C ARG A 47 -5.50 4.17 -6.83
N ALA A 48 -4.57 4.91 -7.45
CA ALA A 48 -3.40 5.45 -6.77
C ALA A 48 -3.80 6.35 -5.59
N HIS A 49 -4.77 7.25 -5.82
CA HIS A 49 -5.28 8.14 -4.78
C HIS A 49 -5.98 7.38 -3.63
N ALA A 50 -6.74 6.34 -3.95
CA ALA A 50 -7.38 5.50 -2.93
C ALA A 50 -6.33 4.77 -2.05
N LEU A 51 -5.29 4.20 -2.68
CA LEU A 51 -4.19 3.56 -1.96
C LEU A 51 -3.39 4.55 -1.11
N GLU A 52 -3.11 5.74 -1.62
CA GLU A 52 -2.45 6.80 -0.86
C GLU A 52 -3.20 7.14 0.42
N ARG A 53 -4.51 7.26 0.34
CA ARG A 53 -5.37 7.57 1.50
C ARG A 53 -5.52 6.40 2.47
N TYR A 54 -5.36 5.18 2.00
CA TYR A 54 -5.47 3.99 2.82
C TYR A 54 -4.15 3.65 3.53
N CYS A 55 -3.01 3.86 2.85
CA CYS A 55 -1.66 3.53 3.31
C CYS A 55 -0.83 4.81 3.53
N VAL A 56 -1.31 5.71 4.39
CA VAL A 56 -0.80 7.10 4.51
C VAL A 56 0.70 7.16 4.81
N LEU A 57 1.17 6.32 5.74
CA LEU A 57 2.58 6.33 6.17
C LEU A 57 3.50 5.72 5.11
N SER A 58 3.14 4.54 4.61
CA SER A 58 3.90 3.87 3.54
C SER A 58 3.92 4.69 2.25
N ALA A 59 2.79 5.28 1.86
CA ALA A 59 2.69 6.16 0.71
C ALA A 59 3.52 7.44 0.90
N GLY A 60 3.46 8.05 2.08
CA GLY A 60 4.26 9.20 2.44
C GLY A 60 5.76 8.91 2.35
N TRP A 61 6.21 7.76 2.83
CA TRP A 61 7.59 7.33 2.72
C TRP A 61 8.02 7.10 1.26
N LEU A 62 7.23 6.34 0.51
CA LEU A 62 7.49 6.08 -0.92
C LEU A 62 7.55 7.36 -1.77
N LYS A 63 6.69 8.34 -1.49
CA LYS A 63 6.70 9.64 -2.18
C LYS A 63 8.01 10.38 -1.96
N ARG A 64 8.54 10.38 -0.73
CA ARG A 64 9.83 11.01 -0.42
C ARG A 64 11.00 10.33 -1.13
N GLN A 65 10.90 9.03 -1.34
CA GLN A 65 11.90 8.28 -2.12
C GLN A 65 11.71 8.43 -3.64
N GLY A 66 10.66 9.09 -4.12
CA GLY A 66 10.30 9.13 -5.54
C GLY A 66 9.86 7.77 -6.10
N ARG A 67 9.49 6.82 -5.25
CA ARG A 67 9.14 5.43 -5.62
C ARG A 67 7.64 5.20 -5.74
N PHE A 68 6.80 6.08 -5.22
CA PHE A 68 5.35 5.85 -5.06
C PHE A 68 4.66 5.47 -6.37
N GLU A 69 4.86 6.26 -7.43
CA GLU A 69 4.23 6.02 -8.74
C GLU A 69 4.65 4.68 -9.35
N ALA A 70 5.93 4.33 -9.23
CA ALA A 70 6.45 3.07 -9.76
C ALA A 70 5.90 1.85 -9.00
N GLU A 71 5.82 1.93 -7.66
CA GLU A 71 5.28 0.84 -6.83
C GLU A 71 3.79 0.63 -7.07
N ILE A 72 3.01 1.71 -7.15
CA ILE A 72 1.58 1.62 -7.46
C ILE A 72 1.34 1.08 -8.87
N SER A 73 2.08 1.58 -9.86
CA SER A 73 1.95 1.08 -11.24
C SER A 73 2.25 -0.41 -11.33
N ARG A 74 3.28 -0.88 -10.62
CA ARG A 74 3.62 -2.30 -10.53
C ARG A 74 2.51 -3.11 -9.86
N PHE A 75 1.97 -2.61 -8.76
CA PHE A 75 0.88 -3.27 -8.04
C PHE A 75 -0.40 -3.35 -8.87
N ILE A 76 -0.79 -2.27 -9.55
CA ILE A 76 -1.96 -2.27 -10.44
C ILE A 76 -1.76 -3.23 -11.62
N ALA A 77 -0.55 -3.28 -12.18
CA ALA A 77 -0.21 -4.14 -13.32
C ALA A 77 -0.15 -5.63 -12.95
N SER A 78 0.04 -6.00 -11.67
CA SER A 78 0.02 -7.40 -11.23
C SER A 78 -1.34 -8.08 -11.43
N GLY A 79 -2.41 -7.31 -11.63
CA GLY A 79 -3.77 -7.82 -11.81
C GLY A 79 -4.45 -8.29 -10.52
N GLU A 80 -3.76 -8.24 -9.39
CA GLU A 80 -4.27 -8.65 -8.07
C GLU A 80 -5.11 -7.57 -7.38
N PHE A 81 -5.28 -6.42 -8.03
CA PHE A 81 -6.00 -5.28 -7.47
C PHE A 81 -7.49 -5.60 -7.25
N SER A 82 -7.91 -5.69 -5.98
CA SER A 82 -9.32 -5.81 -5.62
C SER A 82 -10.10 -4.53 -5.94
N PRO A 83 -11.37 -4.63 -6.37
CA PRO A 83 -12.25 -3.47 -6.48
C PRO A 83 -12.58 -2.85 -5.10
N ASP A 84 -12.46 -3.61 -4.02
CA ASP A 84 -12.57 -3.11 -2.65
C ASP A 84 -11.28 -2.41 -2.23
N VAL A 85 -11.39 -1.12 -1.86
CA VAL A 85 -10.24 -0.28 -1.51
C VAL A 85 -9.51 -0.79 -0.27
N ALA A 86 -10.25 -1.31 0.72
CA ALA A 86 -9.63 -1.80 1.95
C ALA A 86 -8.84 -3.09 1.68
N GLU A 87 -9.40 -3.99 0.89
CA GLU A 87 -8.70 -5.21 0.47
C GLU A 87 -7.49 -4.88 -0.40
N ALA A 88 -7.62 -4.00 -1.39
CA ALA A 88 -6.52 -3.54 -2.23
C ALA A 88 -5.41 -2.88 -1.40
N GLY A 89 -5.77 -2.03 -0.44
CA GLY A 89 -4.83 -1.40 0.48
C GLY A 89 -4.08 -2.42 1.34
N GLN A 90 -4.77 -3.41 1.88
CA GLN A 90 -4.13 -4.50 2.63
C GLN A 90 -3.20 -5.34 1.75
N GLN A 91 -3.60 -5.66 0.52
CA GLN A 91 -2.75 -6.38 -0.43
C GLN A 91 -1.48 -5.58 -0.75
N PHE A 92 -1.63 -4.28 -1.01
CA PHE A 92 -0.50 -3.39 -1.27
C PHE A 92 0.46 -3.31 -0.07
N MET A 93 -0.05 -3.10 1.14
CA MET A 93 0.79 -3.08 2.35
C MET A 93 1.49 -4.43 2.60
N ARG A 94 0.83 -5.57 2.34
CA ARG A 94 1.48 -6.89 2.41
C ARG A 94 2.62 -7.04 1.40
N GLN A 95 2.49 -6.45 0.20
CA GLN A 95 3.59 -6.40 -0.76
C GLN A 95 4.75 -5.55 -0.20
N LEU A 96 4.46 -4.33 0.28
CA LEU A 96 5.47 -3.42 0.83
C LEU A 96 6.15 -3.99 2.09
N SER A 97 5.45 -4.80 2.89
CA SER A 97 6.03 -5.45 4.07
C SER A 97 7.12 -6.48 3.75
N ARG A 98 7.39 -6.74 2.48
CA ARG A 98 8.45 -7.63 1.96
C ARG A 98 9.49 -6.86 1.14
N ASP A 99 9.43 -5.53 1.13
CA ASP A 99 10.40 -4.68 0.42
C ASP A 99 11.82 -4.86 1.02
N SER A 100 12.83 -4.48 0.29
CA SER A 100 14.23 -4.50 0.77
C SER A 100 14.56 -3.36 1.74
N ASP A 101 13.76 -2.30 1.78
CA ASP A 101 13.90 -1.19 2.73
C ASP A 101 13.28 -1.59 4.08
N PRO A 102 14.11 -1.76 5.15
CA PRO A 102 13.62 -2.17 6.46
C PRO A 102 12.62 -1.19 7.09
N LEU A 103 12.75 0.11 6.78
CA LEU A 103 11.83 1.12 7.30
C LEU A 103 10.48 1.05 6.59
N LEU A 104 10.46 0.88 5.27
CA LEU A 104 9.22 0.66 4.54
C LEU A 104 8.51 -0.62 4.99
N GLN A 105 9.26 -1.70 5.25
CA GLN A 105 8.70 -2.92 5.84
C GLN A 105 8.01 -2.65 7.17
N ALA A 106 8.69 -1.92 8.08
CA ALA A 106 8.17 -1.58 9.41
C ALA A 106 6.91 -0.70 9.30
N LEU A 107 6.93 0.33 8.45
CA LEU A 107 5.79 1.21 8.18
C LEU A 107 4.57 0.42 7.67
N ALA A 108 4.77 -0.44 6.67
CA ALA A 108 3.69 -1.25 6.11
C ALA A 108 3.10 -2.22 7.14
N ARG A 109 3.93 -2.90 7.93
CA ARG A 109 3.49 -3.80 9.01
C ARG A 109 2.76 -3.04 10.12
N PHE A 110 3.20 -1.83 10.43
CA PHE A 110 2.55 -0.97 11.42
C PHE A 110 1.16 -0.54 10.96
N GLU A 111 1.01 -0.11 9.70
CA GLU A 111 -0.31 0.23 9.14
C GLU A 111 -1.24 -0.99 9.10
N ILE A 112 -0.74 -2.18 8.71
CA ILE A 112 -1.52 -3.42 8.79
C ILE A 112 -2.00 -3.66 10.23
N ALA A 113 -1.11 -3.55 11.21
CA ALA A 113 -1.44 -3.73 12.62
C ALA A 113 -2.49 -2.72 13.12
N LEU A 114 -2.40 -1.46 12.70
CA LEU A 114 -3.41 -0.44 12.99
C LEU A 114 -4.78 -0.80 12.40
N HIS A 115 -4.83 -1.29 11.16
CA HIS A 115 -6.09 -1.70 10.54
C HIS A 115 -6.70 -2.93 11.21
N GLU A 116 -5.90 -3.95 11.53
CA GLU A 116 -6.35 -5.17 12.18
C GLU A 116 -6.90 -4.90 13.59
N THR A 117 -6.21 -4.08 14.38
CA THR A 117 -6.62 -3.77 15.76
C THR A 117 -7.81 -2.81 15.85
N ARG A 118 -8.17 -2.12 14.75
CA ARG A 118 -9.37 -1.24 14.73
C ARG A 118 -10.67 -2.01 14.91
N THR A 119 -10.75 -3.24 14.45
CA THR A 119 -11.95 -4.08 14.49
C THR A 119 -12.09 -4.86 15.77
N ASP A 120 -10.98 -5.12 16.48
CA ASP A 120 -10.97 -5.90 17.72
C ASP A 120 -10.13 -5.20 18.81
N PRO A 121 -10.78 -4.57 19.81
CA PRO A 121 -10.10 -3.85 20.89
C PRO A 121 -9.22 -4.74 21.78
N GLY A 122 -9.48 -6.04 21.82
CA GLY A 122 -8.69 -7.01 22.60
C GLY A 122 -7.41 -7.47 21.90
N GLN A 123 -7.25 -7.12 20.63
CA GLN A 123 -6.06 -7.54 19.88
C GLN A 123 -4.86 -6.63 20.16
N TYR A 124 -3.70 -7.30 20.23
CA TYR A 124 -2.37 -6.69 20.27
C TYR A 124 -1.54 -7.20 19.10
N ARG A 125 -0.83 -6.29 18.45
CA ARG A 125 0.14 -6.61 17.38
C ARG A 125 1.47 -5.99 17.72
N SER A 126 2.56 -6.71 17.44
CA SER A 126 3.92 -6.17 17.63
C SER A 126 4.63 -6.07 16.29
N VAL A 127 5.32 -4.95 16.09
CA VAL A 127 6.11 -4.66 14.90
C VAL A 127 7.48 -4.21 15.34
N ASP A 128 8.52 -4.89 14.86
CA ASP A 128 9.91 -4.49 15.11
C ASP A 128 10.31 -3.40 14.10
N TRP A 129 10.94 -2.35 14.59
CA TRP A 129 11.42 -1.20 13.84
C TRP A 129 12.93 -1.13 13.88
N PRO A 130 13.60 -0.70 12.79
CA PRO A 130 15.06 -0.58 12.75
C PRO A 130 15.60 0.58 13.59
N CYS A 131 14.75 1.54 13.96
CA CYS A 131 15.09 2.72 14.75
C CYS A 131 13.88 3.20 15.56
N ASP A 132 14.01 4.31 16.31
CA ASP A 132 12.88 4.94 16.99
C ASP A 132 11.82 5.38 15.98
N PRO A 133 10.57 4.88 16.06
CA PRO A 133 9.50 5.24 15.13
C PRO A 133 8.97 6.67 15.33
N ALA A 134 9.08 7.25 16.53
CA ALA A 134 8.40 8.50 16.85
C ALA A 134 8.83 9.68 15.94
N PRO A 135 10.12 9.98 15.75
CA PRO A 135 10.54 11.05 14.86
C PRO A 135 10.23 10.75 13.38
N ILE A 136 10.25 9.46 12.99
CA ILE A 136 9.91 9.04 11.61
C ILE A 136 8.43 9.29 11.31
N LEU A 137 7.55 8.86 12.21
CA LEU A 137 6.11 9.05 12.07
C LEU A 137 5.73 10.52 12.06
N ALA A 138 6.31 11.32 12.97
CA ALA A 138 6.08 12.77 13.01
C ALA A 138 6.52 13.43 11.70
N ALA A 139 7.73 13.18 11.22
CA ALA A 139 8.21 13.75 9.97
C ALA A 139 7.36 13.36 8.75
N ILE A 140 6.89 12.10 8.69
CA ILE A 140 6.00 11.65 7.62
C ILE A 140 4.67 12.41 7.65
N LEU A 141 4.06 12.56 8.83
CA LEU A 141 2.77 13.25 8.99
C LEU A 141 2.88 14.75 8.70
N ASP A 142 3.99 15.38 9.11
CA ASP A 142 4.27 16.81 8.86
C ASP A 142 4.73 17.11 7.44
N GLY A 143 4.85 16.12 6.61
CA GLY A 143 5.30 16.30 5.22
C GLY A 143 6.81 16.49 5.05
N HIS A 144 7.62 16.29 6.11
CA HIS A 144 9.08 16.42 6.08
C HIS A 144 9.79 15.09 5.80
N ALA A 145 11.02 15.17 5.30
CA ALA A 145 11.87 13.98 5.21
C ALA A 145 12.39 13.63 6.62
N PRO A 146 12.19 12.38 7.11
CA PRO A 146 12.73 11.99 8.40
C PRO A 146 14.25 11.87 8.33
N GLU A 147 14.92 12.37 9.37
CA GLU A 147 16.34 12.18 9.55
C GLU A 147 16.60 10.82 10.21
N ILE A 148 17.20 9.90 9.47
CA ILE A 148 17.45 8.53 9.94
C ILE A 148 18.82 8.40 10.57
N ALA A 149 19.80 9.20 10.10
CA ALA A 149 21.17 9.16 10.61
C ALA A 149 21.21 9.56 12.10
N GLY A 150 21.81 8.70 12.94
CA GLY A 150 21.92 8.94 14.38
C GLY A 150 20.68 8.62 15.21
N GLN A 151 19.66 8.02 14.63
CA GLN A 151 18.49 7.55 15.38
C GLN A 151 18.88 6.42 16.36
N PRO A 152 18.23 6.35 17.55
CA PRO A 152 18.40 5.23 18.46
C PRO A 152 18.17 3.88 17.80
N GLY A 153 18.80 2.83 18.33
CA GLY A 153 18.74 1.45 17.82
C GLY A 153 17.33 0.87 17.69
N PRO A 154 17.20 -0.44 17.47
CA PRO A 154 15.93 -1.05 17.13
C PRO A 154 14.88 -0.91 18.25
N HIS A 155 13.61 -0.81 17.86
CA HIS A 155 12.48 -0.66 18.76
C HIS A 155 11.39 -1.69 18.43
N ARG A 156 10.58 -2.01 19.44
CA ARG A 156 9.32 -2.75 19.27
C ARG A 156 8.13 -1.83 19.48
N VAL A 157 7.24 -1.78 18.50
CA VAL A 157 5.98 -1.06 18.61
C VAL A 157 4.86 -2.07 18.85
N THR A 158 4.16 -1.92 19.96
CA THR A 158 2.94 -2.69 20.24
C THR A 158 1.72 -1.84 19.89
N VAL A 159 0.86 -2.35 19.02
CA VAL A 159 -0.35 -1.67 18.53
C VAL A 159 -1.58 -2.30 19.19
N SER A 160 -2.45 -1.50 19.77
CA SER A 160 -3.76 -1.93 20.31
C SER A 160 -4.65 -0.72 20.57
N ARG A 161 -5.95 -0.86 20.37
CA ARG A 161 -6.93 0.16 20.75
C ARG A 161 -7.00 0.42 22.28
N ALA A 162 -6.55 -0.53 23.11
CA ALA A 162 -6.50 -0.39 24.55
C ALA A 162 -5.36 0.53 25.02
N LEU A 163 -4.38 0.85 24.15
CA LEU A 163 -3.26 1.71 24.48
C LEU A 163 -3.60 3.20 24.23
N PRO A 164 -3.11 4.12 25.07
CA PRO A 164 -3.21 5.55 24.79
C PRO A 164 -2.53 5.89 23.44
N GLY A 165 -3.25 6.57 22.56
CA GLY A 165 -2.77 6.87 21.21
C GLY A 165 -2.71 5.66 20.24
N GLY A 166 -3.17 4.48 20.69
CA GLY A 166 -3.27 3.29 19.83
C GLY A 166 -1.99 2.45 19.73
N TYR A 167 -0.86 2.91 20.26
CA TYR A 167 0.39 2.15 20.28
C TYR A 167 1.31 2.55 21.44
N ALA A 168 2.25 1.66 21.76
CA ALA A 168 3.36 1.91 22.68
C ALA A 168 4.68 1.48 22.05
N CYS A 169 5.75 2.21 22.35
CA CYS A 169 7.09 1.96 21.81
C CYS A 169 8.05 1.56 22.93
N THR A 170 8.87 0.55 22.69
CA THR A 170 9.86 0.04 23.64
C THR A 170 11.19 -0.18 22.92
N PRO A 171 12.33 0.37 23.40
CA PRO A 171 13.63 0.06 22.85
C PRO A 171 13.94 -1.44 22.95
N LEU A 172 14.57 -1.99 21.95
CA LEU A 172 15.10 -3.35 21.97
C LEU A 172 16.61 -3.31 22.29
N PRO A 173 17.14 -4.34 22.98
CA PRO A 173 18.60 -4.44 23.18
C PRO A 173 19.29 -4.55 21.84
N GLU A 174 20.46 -3.91 21.71
CA GLU A 174 21.27 -4.04 20.51
C GLU A 174 21.72 -5.50 20.32
N PRO A 175 21.63 -6.03 19.09
CA PRO A 175 22.13 -7.38 18.81
C PRO A 175 23.65 -7.41 19.02
N GLY A 176 24.10 -8.01 20.12
CA GLY A 176 25.54 -8.21 20.41
C GLY A 176 26.04 -7.64 21.73
N SER A 177 25.20 -7.11 22.61
CA SER A 177 25.60 -6.66 23.97
C SER A 177 25.45 -7.77 25.04
N GLY A 178 25.74 -9.02 24.68
CA GLY A 178 25.78 -10.18 25.57
C GLY A 178 27.10 -10.91 25.53
#